data_daf4a798297db8dfbf2f218236fd6ae9
#
_entry.id   daf4a798297db8dfbf2f218236fd6ae9
#
_cell.length_a   1.000
_cell.length_b   1.000
_cell.length_c   1.000
_cell.angle_alpha   90.00
_cell.angle_beta   90.00
_cell.angle_gamma   90.00
#
_symmetry.space_group_name_H-M   'P 1'
#
loop_
_entity.id
_entity.type
_entity.pdbx_description
1 polymer ?
#
loop_
_entity_poly.entity_id
_entity_poly.type
_entity_poly.pdbx_seq_one_letter_code
_entity_poly.pdbx_strand_id
1 'polypeptide(L)'
;MTNTEPIAVIGIGCRFPGGVGSPEELWDLLSEGRTGLSEIPADRWNANSFYHPDPEAREALNTKKGYFLRQDVSEFDARFFGFSAAEAEQTDPQQRLLLETTYEALENAGIPLDCLKGSDTSVFVSVFARDYDRMTWKDIPQIQKHAITGNGEAILAARISYVFDLRGGAMTIDTGCVRHIQPEELLFAAY
;
A
#
# COMPACT_ATOMS: atom_id res chain seq x y z
N MET A 1 3.47 -29.42 24.28
CA MET A 1 4.27 -28.99 23.10
C MET A 1 3.28 -28.74 22.00
N THR A 2 2.96 -27.47 21.72
CA THR A 2 2.11 -27.09 20.60
C THR A 2 2.90 -27.39 19.33
N ASN A 3 2.42 -28.36 18.56
CA ASN A 3 2.99 -28.68 17.26
C ASN A 3 2.58 -27.54 16.31
N THR A 4 3.39 -26.46 16.26
CA THR A 4 3.17 -25.36 15.34
C THR A 4 3.66 -25.81 13.97
N GLU A 5 2.74 -25.97 13.05
CA GLU A 5 3.04 -26.25 11.66
C GLU A 5 3.87 -25.10 11.06
N PRO A 6 4.99 -25.36 10.39
CA PRO A 6 5.82 -24.29 9.83
C PRO A 6 5.07 -23.58 8.69
N ILE A 7 5.14 -22.24 8.69
CA ILE A 7 4.58 -21.39 7.63
C ILE A 7 5.72 -20.90 6.75
N ALA A 8 5.57 -21.00 5.43
CA ALA A 8 6.56 -20.55 4.45
C ALA A 8 6.11 -19.25 3.78
N VAL A 9 7.02 -18.27 3.68
CA VAL A 9 6.87 -17.14 2.77
C VAL A 9 7.31 -17.61 1.39
N ILE A 10 6.39 -17.62 0.41
CA ILE A 10 6.62 -18.18 -0.92
C ILE A 10 6.79 -17.12 -2.01
N GLY A 11 6.41 -15.86 -1.74
CA GLY A 11 6.62 -14.74 -2.65
C GLY A 11 6.61 -13.42 -1.92
N ILE A 12 7.35 -12.46 -2.46
CA ILE A 12 7.50 -11.11 -1.90
C ILE A 12 7.38 -10.09 -3.03
N GLY A 13 6.50 -9.09 -2.85
CA GLY A 13 6.46 -7.86 -3.62
C GLY A 13 6.62 -6.67 -2.69
N CYS A 14 7.26 -5.60 -3.13
CA CYS A 14 7.49 -4.45 -2.28
C CYS A 14 7.61 -3.13 -3.04
N ARG A 15 7.28 -2.04 -2.34
CA ARG A 15 7.50 -0.67 -2.76
C ARG A 15 7.96 0.12 -1.55
N PHE A 16 9.22 0.54 -1.54
CA PHE A 16 9.79 1.32 -0.44
C PHE A 16 10.45 2.62 -0.92
N PRO A 17 10.54 3.62 -0.06
CA PRO A 17 11.32 4.82 -0.32
C PRO A 17 12.77 4.51 -0.66
N GLY A 18 13.40 5.41 -1.45
CA GLY A 18 14.78 5.19 -1.89
C GLY A 18 14.89 4.56 -3.28
N GLY A 19 13.77 4.30 -3.94
CA GLY A 19 13.70 3.68 -5.27
C GLY A 19 13.76 2.16 -5.21
N VAL A 20 13.29 1.59 -4.10
CA VAL A 20 13.23 0.14 -3.89
C VAL A 20 11.89 -0.39 -4.41
N GLY A 21 11.95 -1.26 -5.41
CA GLY A 21 10.81 -1.91 -6.04
C GLY A 21 10.94 -3.44 -6.11
N SER A 22 12.01 -4.01 -5.53
CA SER A 22 12.20 -5.46 -5.47
C SER A 22 12.82 -5.89 -4.14
N PRO A 23 12.71 -7.19 -3.76
CA PRO A 23 13.37 -7.73 -2.58
C PRO A 23 14.90 -7.57 -2.62
N GLU A 24 15.51 -7.70 -3.79
CA GLU A 24 16.94 -7.55 -4.01
C GLU A 24 17.39 -6.11 -3.74
N GLU A 25 16.66 -5.14 -4.28
CA GLU A 25 16.94 -3.71 -4.04
C GLU A 25 16.75 -3.33 -2.57
N LEU A 26 15.78 -3.95 -1.88
CA LEU A 26 15.61 -3.79 -0.44
C LEU A 26 16.82 -4.31 0.31
N TRP A 27 17.29 -5.50 -0.05
CA TRP A 27 18.49 -6.10 0.55
C TRP A 27 19.73 -5.22 0.35
N ASP A 28 19.93 -4.71 -0.86
CA ASP A 28 21.04 -3.82 -1.18
C ASP A 28 20.98 -2.52 -0.38
N LEU A 29 19.79 -1.90 -0.27
CA LEU A 29 19.60 -0.70 0.53
C LEU A 29 19.96 -0.93 2.01
N LEU A 30 19.54 -2.08 2.57
CA LEU A 30 19.77 -2.40 3.98
C LEU A 30 21.23 -2.83 4.24
N SER A 31 21.79 -3.69 3.39
CA SER A 31 23.15 -4.21 3.55
C SER A 31 24.22 -3.13 3.39
N GLU A 32 23.98 -2.14 2.53
CA GLU A 32 24.85 -0.99 2.33
C GLU A 32 24.64 0.13 3.37
N GLY A 33 23.67 -0.03 4.27
CA GLY A 33 23.32 0.99 5.28
C GLY A 33 22.79 2.29 4.68
N ARG A 34 22.23 2.24 3.47
CA ARG A 34 21.61 3.39 2.80
C ARG A 34 20.24 3.73 3.43
N THR A 35 19.80 4.95 3.22
CA THR A 35 18.48 5.40 3.65
C THR A 35 17.62 5.85 2.47
N GLY A 36 16.30 5.60 2.54
CA GLY A 36 15.33 6.14 1.61
C GLY A 36 14.87 7.56 1.95
N LEU A 37 15.45 8.19 2.97
CA LEU A 37 15.11 9.56 3.38
C LEU A 37 15.47 10.54 2.26
N SER A 38 14.51 11.36 1.85
CA SER A 38 14.69 12.37 0.80
C SER A 38 14.07 13.70 1.21
N GLU A 39 14.37 14.76 0.48
CA GLU A 39 13.61 16.00 0.60
C GLU A 39 12.17 15.79 0.15
N ILE A 40 11.24 16.57 0.73
CA ILE A 40 9.82 16.54 0.35
C ILE A 40 9.71 16.97 -1.11
N PRO A 41 9.16 16.13 -2.02
CA PRO A 41 9.02 16.48 -3.41
C PRO A 41 8.12 17.71 -3.62
N ALA A 42 8.47 18.56 -4.56
CA ALA A 42 7.78 19.83 -4.80
C ALA A 42 6.33 19.66 -5.29
N ASP A 43 6.04 18.51 -5.91
CA ASP A 43 4.69 18.10 -6.35
C ASP A 43 3.79 17.67 -5.19
N ARG A 44 4.35 17.35 -4.02
CA ARG A 44 3.59 17.04 -2.81
C ARG A 44 3.12 18.31 -2.11
N TRP A 45 4.05 19.15 -1.69
CA TRP A 45 3.76 20.50 -1.18
C TRP A 45 5.05 21.33 -1.10
N ASN A 46 4.88 22.65 -0.98
CA ASN A 46 5.98 23.57 -0.77
C ASN A 46 6.48 23.50 0.69
N ALA A 47 7.43 22.61 0.97
CA ALA A 47 7.99 22.43 2.30
C ALA A 47 8.59 23.72 2.89
N ASN A 48 9.15 24.60 2.05
CA ASN A 48 9.75 25.86 2.53
C ASN A 48 8.73 26.83 3.11
N SER A 49 7.48 26.80 2.66
CA SER A 49 6.40 27.66 3.17
C SER A 49 5.92 27.24 4.56
N PHE A 50 6.18 26.02 4.96
CA PHE A 50 5.74 25.46 6.25
C PHE A 50 6.90 25.18 7.20
N TYR A 51 8.14 25.40 6.77
CA TYR A 51 9.31 25.07 7.57
C TYR A 51 9.67 26.17 8.55
N HIS A 52 9.91 25.77 9.80
CA HIS A 52 10.54 26.59 10.82
C HIS A 52 11.57 25.75 11.61
N PRO A 53 12.76 26.26 11.91
CA PRO A 53 13.79 25.49 12.60
C PRO A 53 13.46 25.22 14.07
N ASP A 54 12.62 26.06 14.70
CA ASP A 54 12.15 25.87 16.06
C ASP A 54 11.03 24.82 16.10
N PRO A 55 11.20 23.70 16.80
CA PRO A 55 10.17 22.67 16.89
C PRO A 55 8.93 23.09 17.65
N GLU A 56 9.00 24.16 18.47
CA GLU A 56 7.87 24.70 19.21
C GLU A 56 7.07 25.76 18.40
N ALA A 57 7.52 26.11 17.21
CA ALA A 57 6.81 27.03 16.34
C ALA A 57 5.44 26.47 15.95
N ARG A 58 4.39 27.25 16.21
CA ARG A 58 3.02 26.86 15.86
C ARG A 58 2.81 26.90 14.35
N GLU A 59 1.98 25.97 13.85
CA GLU A 59 1.58 25.90 12.44
C GLU A 59 2.76 25.73 11.47
N ALA A 60 3.88 25.19 11.95
CA ALA A 60 5.09 24.96 11.18
C ALA A 60 5.61 23.52 11.32
N LEU A 61 6.40 23.10 10.35
CA LEU A 61 7.11 21.82 10.35
C LEU A 61 8.60 22.08 10.58
N ASN A 62 9.23 21.33 11.45
CA ASN A 62 10.67 21.41 11.70
C ASN A 62 11.51 20.47 10.84
N THR A 63 10.89 19.81 9.87
CA THR A 63 11.56 18.93 8.91
C THR A 63 11.18 19.27 7.47
N LYS A 64 12.13 19.10 6.55
CA LYS A 64 11.92 19.18 5.10
C LYS A 64 12.12 17.83 4.43
N LYS A 65 12.25 16.77 5.20
CA LYS A 65 12.58 15.42 4.71
C LYS A 65 11.53 14.42 5.15
N GLY A 66 11.38 13.38 4.35
CA GLY A 66 10.50 12.25 4.62
C GLY A 66 10.86 11.06 3.73
N TYR A 67 10.09 10.01 3.84
CA TYR A 67 10.26 8.80 3.07
C TYR A 67 9.23 8.77 1.95
N PHE A 68 9.64 9.09 0.73
CA PHE A 68 8.78 9.19 -0.44
C PHE A 68 9.13 8.12 -1.48
N LEU A 69 8.11 7.52 -2.08
CA LEU A 69 8.28 6.69 -3.27
C LEU A 69 8.79 7.56 -4.42
N ARG A 70 9.71 7.03 -5.21
CA ARG A 70 10.23 7.74 -6.40
C ARG A 70 9.35 7.59 -7.61
N GLN A 71 8.61 6.50 -7.69
CA GLN A 71 7.67 6.29 -8.78
C GLN A 71 6.50 7.27 -8.68
N ASP A 72 5.94 7.64 -9.80
CA ASP A 72 4.70 8.39 -9.85
C ASP A 72 3.54 7.48 -9.44
N VAL A 73 2.94 7.75 -8.28
CA VAL A 73 1.82 6.97 -7.75
C VAL A 73 0.53 7.15 -8.54
N SER A 74 0.50 8.06 -9.53
CA SER A 74 -0.61 8.20 -10.47
C SER A 74 -0.53 7.19 -11.62
N GLU A 75 0.65 6.66 -11.92
CA GLU A 75 0.83 5.60 -12.91
C GLU A 75 0.23 4.30 -12.40
N PHE A 76 -0.67 3.73 -13.18
CA PHE A 76 -1.35 2.47 -12.87
C PHE A 76 -1.86 1.82 -14.16
N ASP A 77 -1.55 0.55 -14.38
CA ASP A 77 -2.13 -0.18 -15.51
C ASP A 77 -3.59 -0.58 -15.23
N ALA A 78 -4.47 0.41 -15.29
CA ALA A 78 -5.88 0.27 -15.04
C ALA A 78 -6.51 -0.84 -15.89
N ARG A 79 -6.08 -0.94 -17.15
CA ARG A 79 -6.63 -1.93 -18.10
C ARG A 79 -6.26 -3.35 -17.72
N PHE A 80 -5.04 -3.57 -17.27
CA PHE A 80 -4.58 -4.88 -16.81
C PHE A 80 -5.43 -5.40 -15.64
N PHE A 81 -5.74 -4.52 -14.68
CA PHE A 81 -6.56 -4.87 -13.52
C PHE A 81 -8.08 -4.73 -13.75
N GLY A 82 -8.52 -4.49 -14.98
CA GLY A 82 -9.93 -4.41 -15.33
C GLY A 82 -10.65 -3.12 -14.91
N PHE A 83 -9.91 -2.05 -14.64
CA PHE A 83 -10.48 -0.75 -14.28
C PHE A 83 -10.80 0.09 -15.51
N SER A 84 -11.87 0.85 -15.46
CA SER A 84 -12.06 1.98 -16.36
C SER A 84 -11.18 3.15 -15.94
N ALA A 85 -10.89 4.06 -16.88
CA ALA A 85 -10.10 5.27 -16.58
C ALA A 85 -10.75 6.10 -15.45
N ALA A 86 -12.08 6.28 -15.49
CA ALA A 86 -12.81 7.02 -14.47
C ALA A 86 -12.79 6.33 -13.09
N GLU A 87 -12.75 5.01 -13.04
CA GLU A 87 -12.60 4.26 -11.79
C GLU A 87 -11.17 4.39 -11.25
N ALA A 88 -10.16 4.23 -12.10
CA ALA A 88 -8.76 4.34 -11.71
C ALA A 88 -8.42 5.73 -11.13
N GLU A 89 -8.98 6.80 -11.73
CA GLU A 89 -8.82 8.18 -11.24
C GLU A 89 -9.39 8.37 -9.84
N GLN A 90 -10.49 7.68 -9.50
CA GLN A 90 -11.16 7.76 -8.21
C GLN A 90 -10.61 6.76 -7.18
N THR A 91 -9.65 5.92 -7.57
CA THR A 91 -9.10 4.89 -6.71
C THR A 91 -7.87 5.41 -5.97
N ASP A 92 -7.88 5.26 -4.64
CA ASP A 92 -6.76 5.60 -3.77
C ASP A 92 -5.46 4.96 -4.28
N PRO A 93 -4.36 5.71 -4.38
CA PRO A 93 -3.06 5.15 -4.73
C PRO A 93 -2.67 3.92 -3.92
N GLN A 94 -3.08 3.82 -2.65
CA GLN A 94 -2.85 2.63 -1.82
C GLN A 94 -3.49 1.38 -2.43
N GLN A 95 -4.73 1.46 -2.94
CA GLN A 95 -5.38 0.33 -3.61
C GLN A 95 -4.63 -0.08 -4.87
N ARG A 96 -4.19 0.90 -5.67
CA ARG A 96 -3.47 0.65 -6.93
C ARG A 96 -2.14 -0.04 -6.67
N LEU A 97 -1.35 0.49 -5.75
CA LEU A 97 -0.06 -0.08 -5.35
C LEU A 97 -0.21 -1.49 -4.74
N LEU A 98 -1.26 -1.73 -3.95
CA LEU A 98 -1.54 -3.05 -3.40
C LEU A 98 -1.84 -4.09 -4.49
N LEU A 99 -2.56 -3.72 -5.54
CA LEU A 99 -2.82 -4.62 -6.67
C LEU A 99 -1.53 -4.96 -7.41
N GLU A 100 -0.69 -3.96 -7.70
CA GLU A 100 0.60 -4.16 -8.37
C GLU A 100 1.54 -5.02 -7.53
N THR A 101 1.74 -4.68 -6.26
CA THR A 101 2.64 -5.45 -5.38
C THR A 101 2.13 -6.85 -5.10
N THR A 102 0.81 -7.06 -5.05
CA THR A 102 0.24 -8.41 -4.95
C THR A 102 0.56 -9.23 -6.20
N TYR A 103 0.38 -8.64 -7.38
CA TYR A 103 0.70 -9.32 -8.64
C TYR A 103 2.18 -9.69 -8.70
N GLU A 104 3.07 -8.78 -8.35
CA GLU A 104 4.52 -9.02 -8.32
C GLU A 104 4.92 -10.09 -7.29
N ALA A 105 4.26 -10.13 -6.13
CA ALA A 105 4.48 -11.19 -5.15
C ALA A 105 4.08 -12.56 -5.70
N LEU A 106 3.00 -12.63 -6.48
CA LEU A 106 2.56 -13.87 -7.15
C LEU A 106 3.52 -14.27 -8.25
N GLU A 107 4.04 -13.33 -9.04
CA GLU A 107 5.10 -13.60 -10.04
C GLU A 107 6.38 -14.08 -9.37
N ASN A 108 6.80 -13.45 -8.27
CA ASN A 108 7.96 -13.88 -7.50
C ASN A 108 7.79 -15.28 -6.91
N ALA A 109 6.57 -15.64 -6.50
CA ALA A 109 6.22 -16.99 -6.04
C ALA A 109 6.14 -18.03 -7.18
N GLY A 110 6.12 -17.60 -8.44
CA GLY A 110 5.89 -18.46 -9.58
C GLY A 110 4.45 -19.03 -9.65
N ILE A 111 3.48 -18.31 -9.07
CA ILE A 111 2.08 -18.74 -9.03
C ILE A 111 1.32 -18.14 -10.22
N PRO A 112 0.88 -18.94 -11.20
CA PRO A 112 0.03 -18.46 -12.28
C PRO A 112 -1.34 -18.01 -11.75
N LEU A 113 -1.85 -16.88 -12.26
CA LEU A 113 -3.16 -16.36 -11.85
C LEU A 113 -4.30 -17.37 -12.02
N ASP A 114 -4.25 -18.21 -13.05
CA ASP A 114 -5.29 -19.21 -13.29
C ASP A 114 -5.31 -20.32 -12.21
N CYS A 115 -4.21 -20.54 -11.51
CA CYS A 115 -4.16 -21.46 -10.37
C CYS A 115 -4.73 -20.82 -9.09
N LEU A 116 -4.73 -19.49 -9.03
CA LEU A 116 -5.18 -18.75 -7.87
C LEU A 116 -6.70 -18.47 -7.89
N LYS A 117 -7.27 -18.30 -9.07
CA LYS A 117 -8.71 -18.04 -9.26
C LYS A 117 -9.60 -19.06 -8.57
N GLY A 118 -10.55 -18.60 -7.80
CA GLY A 118 -11.49 -19.44 -7.06
C GLY A 118 -10.89 -20.16 -5.85
N SER A 119 -9.62 -19.91 -5.52
CA SER A 119 -8.96 -20.50 -4.34
C SER A 119 -9.49 -19.93 -3.04
N ASP A 120 -9.32 -20.69 -1.96
CA ASP A 120 -9.67 -20.27 -0.59
C ASP A 120 -8.55 -19.42 0.06
N THR A 121 -7.91 -18.59 -0.77
CA THR A 121 -6.85 -17.67 -0.34
C THR A 121 -7.47 -16.48 0.39
N SER A 122 -7.00 -16.21 1.60
CA SER A 122 -7.40 -15.06 2.40
C SER A 122 -6.49 -13.86 2.17
N VAL A 123 -7.05 -12.65 2.32
CA VAL A 123 -6.34 -11.39 2.11
C VAL A 123 -6.43 -10.51 3.35
N PHE A 124 -5.28 -10.14 3.89
CA PHE A 124 -5.17 -9.24 5.04
C PHE A 124 -4.35 -8.02 4.65
N VAL A 125 -4.92 -6.83 4.82
CA VAL A 125 -4.28 -5.57 4.48
C VAL A 125 -4.25 -4.66 5.69
N SER A 126 -3.13 -4.02 5.93
CA SER A 126 -3.01 -2.96 6.93
C SER A 126 -3.16 -1.59 6.26
N VAL A 127 -3.87 -0.68 6.92
CA VAL A 127 -4.05 0.72 6.49
C VAL A 127 -3.92 1.65 7.68
N PHE A 128 -3.41 2.86 7.44
CA PHE A 128 -3.33 3.93 8.45
C PHE A 128 -3.72 5.30 7.91
N ALA A 129 -3.39 5.58 6.64
CA ALA A 129 -3.59 6.90 6.04
C ALA A 129 -4.90 6.98 5.26
N ARG A 130 -5.62 8.11 5.41
CA ARG A 130 -6.92 8.41 4.77
C ARG A 130 -6.89 9.73 4.01
N ASP A 131 -5.74 10.15 3.55
CA ASP A 131 -5.60 11.48 2.96
C ASP A 131 -6.32 11.59 1.63
N TYR A 132 -6.31 10.52 0.81
CA TYR A 132 -6.99 10.52 -0.48
C TYR A 132 -8.51 10.60 -0.33
N ASP A 133 -9.06 9.86 0.61
CA ASP A 133 -10.47 9.96 0.99
C ASP A 133 -10.83 11.39 1.43
N ARG A 134 -10.05 11.97 2.34
CA ARG A 134 -10.26 13.33 2.81
C ARG A 134 -10.17 14.38 1.69
N MET A 135 -9.28 14.20 0.73
CA MET A 135 -9.19 15.09 -0.44
C MET A 135 -10.42 14.95 -1.34
N THR A 136 -10.88 13.73 -1.58
CA THR A 136 -12.06 13.45 -2.41
C THR A 136 -13.32 14.10 -1.83
N TRP A 137 -13.51 14.06 -0.51
CA TRP A 137 -14.72 14.63 0.12
C TRP A 137 -14.68 16.15 0.34
N LYS A 138 -13.59 16.84 0.00
CA LYS A 138 -13.53 18.31 0.11
C LYS A 138 -14.42 19.02 -0.91
N ASP A 139 -14.65 18.44 -2.06
CA ASP A 139 -15.44 19.03 -3.15
C ASP A 139 -16.61 18.10 -3.50
N ILE A 140 -17.66 18.18 -2.70
CA ILE A 140 -18.86 17.33 -2.83
C ILE A 140 -19.47 17.34 -4.25
N PRO A 141 -19.59 18.46 -4.96
CA PRO A 141 -20.08 18.49 -6.33
C PRO A 141 -19.27 17.67 -7.34
N GLN A 142 -18.00 17.38 -7.06
CA GLN A 142 -17.12 16.63 -7.94
C GLN A 142 -17.03 15.13 -7.59
N ILE A 143 -17.71 14.70 -6.54
CA ILE A 143 -17.71 13.29 -6.14
C ILE A 143 -18.34 12.44 -7.24
N GLN A 144 -17.58 11.50 -7.75
CA GLN A 144 -18.03 10.56 -8.78
C GLN A 144 -18.53 9.25 -8.15
N LYS A 145 -19.21 8.45 -8.97
CA LYS A 145 -19.85 7.19 -8.55
C LYS A 145 -18.89 6.15 -7.95
N HIS A 146 -17.60 6.21 -8.29
CA HIS A 146 -16.59 5.28 -7.83
C HIS A 146 -15.87 5.72 -6.54
N ALA A 147 -16.18 6.90 -6.00
CA ALA A 147 -15.51 7.45 -4.83
C ALA A 147 -15.55 6.51 -3.60
N ILE A 148 -16.71 5.90 -3.32
CA ILE A 148 -16.84 5.00 -2.16
C ILE A 148 -16.00 3.74 -2.33
N THR A 149 -16.05 3.10 -3.49
CA THR A 149 -15.29 1.88 -3.77
C THR A 149 -13.79 2.15 -3.99
N GLY A 150 -13.46 3.36 -4.43
CA GLY A 150 -12.08 3.77 -4.64
C GLY A 150 -11.36 4.20 -3.36
N ASN A 151 -12.10 4.72 -2.35
CA ASN A 151 -11.49 5.31 -1.15
C ASN A 151 -11.79 4.57 0.15
N GLY A 152 -12.78 3.66 0.14
CA GLY A 152 -13.16 2.93 1.35
C GLY A 152 -12.06 2.01 1.84
N GLU A 153 -11.64 2.13 3.10
CA GLU A 153 -10.58 1.31 3.68
C GLU A 153 -10.92 -0.18 3.66
N ALA A 154 -12.15 -0.53 3.99
CA ALA A 154 -12.59 -1.92 3.94
C ALA A 154 -12.48 -2.54 2.53
N ILE A 155 -12.42 -1.70 1.49
CA ILE A 155 -12.33 -2.14 0.10
C ILE A 155 -10.90 -2.57 -0.27
N LEU A 156 -9.87 -2.14 0.44
CA LEU A 156 -8.47 -2.48 0.13
C LEU A 156 -8.25 -4.00 -0.01
N ALA A 157 -8.59 -4.76 1.03
CA ALA A 157 -8.48 -6.22 0.98
C ALA A 157 -9.50 -6.86 0.02
N ALA A 158 -10.74 -6.37 0.05
CA ALA A 158 -11.81 -6.87 -0.81
C ALA A 158 -11.51 -6.65 -2.31
N ARG A 159 -10.83 -5.55 -2.67
CA ARG A 159 -10.44 -5.27 -4.05
C ARG A 159 -9.44 -6.28 -4.58
N ILE A 160 -8.45 -6.67 -3.78
CA ILE A 160 -7.49 -7.72 -4.13
C ILE A 160 -8.24 -9.03 -4.38
N SER A 161 -9.10 -9.44 -3.44
CA SER A 161 -9.89 -10.66 -3.58
C SER A 161 -10.78 -10.62 -4.83
N TYR A 162 -11.39 -9.47 -5.12
CA TYR A 162 -12.24 -9.31 -6.31
C TYR A 162 -11.45 -9.43 -7.62
N VAL A 163 -10.32 -8.74 -7.73
CA VAL A 163 -9.51 -8.70 -8.96
C VAL A 163 -8.90 -10.07 -9.26
N PHE A 164 -8.44 -10.78 -8.23
CA PHE A 164 -7.79 -12.10 -8.39
C PHE A 164 -8.75 -13.29 -8.20
N ASP A 165 -10.06 -13.03 -8.01
CA ASP A 165 -11.11 -14.03 -7.77
C ASP A 165 -10.78 -14.97 -6.60
N LEU A 166 -10.41 -14.40 -5.45
CA LEU A 166 -10.11 -15.16 -4.22
C LEU A 166 -11.39 -15.36 -3.40
N ARG A 167 -11.53 -16.50 -2.73
CA ARG A 167 -12.76 -16.88 -2.00
C ARG A 167 -12.58 -16.92 -0.49
N GLY A 168 -11.36 -16.84 0.01
CA GLY A 168 -11.08 -16.78 1.43
C GLY A 168 -11.49 -15.46 2.08
N GLY A 169 -11.22 -15.32 3.36
CA GLY A 169 -11.54 -14.10 4.11
C GLY A 169 -10.77 -12.89 3.61
N ALA A 170 -11.41 -11.71 3.59
CA ALA A 170 -10.76 -10.45 3.23
C ALA A 170 -10.97 -9.45 4.36
N MET A 171 -9.88 -8.97 4.96
CA MET A 171 -9.92 -8.01 6.05
C MET A 171 -8.92 -6.88 5.86
N THR A 172 -9.38 -5.66 6.11
CA THR A 172 -8.50 -4.50 6.25
C THR A 172 -8.43 -4.13 7.73
N ILE A 173 -7.22 -3.95 8.26
CA ILE A 173 -6.97 -3.77 9.68
C ILE A 173 -6.22 -2.45 9.88
N ASP A 174 -6.77 -1.57 10.70
CA ASP A 174 -6.10 -0.36 11.18
C ASP A 174 -5.71 -0.57 12.65
N THR A 175 -4.43 -0.75 12.89
CA THR A 175 -3.85 -0.89 14.24
C THR A 175 -3.02 0.33 14.62
N GLY A 176 -3.03 1.38 13.81
CA GLY A 176 -2.10 2.50 13.97
C GLY A 176 -0.65 2.03 13.78
N CYS A 177 0.21 2.33 14.74
CA CYS A 177 1.58 1.82 14.72
C CYS A 177 1.61 0.32 15.03
N VAL A 178 1.98 -0.50 14.06
CA VAL A 178 2.10 -1.98 14.11
C VAL A 178 3.04 -2.50 15.21
N ARG A 179 3.67 -1.61 15.96
CA ARG A 179 4.69 -1.92 16.98
C ARG A 179 4.21 -2.82 18.14
N HIS A 180 2.90 -3.07 18.24
CA HIS A 180 2.30 -3.85 19.31
C HIS A 180 1.61 -5.14 18.85
N ILE A 181 1.63 -5.47 17.55
CA ILE A 181 1.11 -6.77 17.11
C ILE A 181 2.22 -7.79 17.34
N GLN A 182 1.95 -8.75 18.20
CA GLN A 182 2.85 -9.90 18.38
C GLN A 182 2.88 -10.69 17.07
N PRO A 183 4.04 -11.24 16.66
CA PRO A 183 4.15 -12.05 15.43
C PRO A 183 3.13 -13.19 15.36
N GLU A 184 2.74 -13.73 16.49
CA GLU A 184 1.72 -14.75 16.63
C GLU A 184 0.29 -14.25 16.35
N GLU A 185 0.03 -12.96 16.43
CA GLU A 185 -1.26 -12.33 16.09
C GLU A 185 -1.31 -11.92 14.61
N LEU A 186 -0.14 -11.79 13.96
CA LEU A 186 -0.02 -11.55 12.50
C LEU A 186 -0.04 -12.85 11.68
N LEU A 187 -0.17 -13.99 12.32
CA LEU A 187 -0.19 -15.33 11.71
C LEU A 187 -1.49 -15.64 10.94
N PHE A 188 -2.12 -14.61 10.37
CA PHE A 188 -3.24 -14.74 9.45
C PHE A 188 -2.88 -14.35 8.01
N ALA A 189 -1.63 -14.42 7.64
CA ALA A 189 -1.22 -14.18 6.27
C ALA A 189 -0.95 -15.51 5.57
N ALA A 190 -1.72 -15.75 4.54
CA ALA A 190 -1.50 -16.68 3.44
C ALA A 190 -1.61 -18.20 3.75
N TYR A 191 -2.73 -18.74 3.39
CA TYR A 191 -2.84 -20.06 2.79
C TYR A 191 -3.23 -19.89 1.33
#